data_3e21b89df909d523a74834971cc1a9c9
#
_entry.id   3e21b89df909d523a74834971cc1a9c9
#
_cell.length_a   1.000
_cell.length_b   1.000
_cell.length_c   1.000
_cell.angle_alpha   90.00
_cell.angle_beta   90.00
_cell.angle_gamma   90.00
#
_symmetry.space_group_name_H-M   'P 1'
#
loop_
_entity.id
_entity.type
_entity.pdbx_description
1 polymer ?
#
loop_
_entity_poly.entity_id
_entity_poly.type
_entity_poly.pdbx_seq_one_letter_code
_entity_poly.pdbx_strand_id
1 'polypeptide(L)'
;MIHPGKMAREVLTSLFRKPATVLYPYVKVRMPNLFRGKIKFMSSQCIGCKLCMRDCPTNAITITKVGDKQFQAEFDLDKCIYCAQCVDSCPKKALESTAEYELAQLQRDKLKVIFHADPPPPSIPTTPAERAPESQPAASA
;
A
#
# COMPACT_ATOMS: atom_id res chain seq x y z
N MET A 1 -6.24 -42.43 -21.99
CA MET A 1 -7.32 -42.95 -21.12
C MET A 1 -7.36 -42.12 -19.83
N ILE A 2 -8.44 -41.41 -19.60
CA ILE A 2 -8.64 -40.63 -18.37
C ILE A 2 -9.15 -41.59 -17.31
N HIS A 3 -8.34 -41.85 -16.28
CA HIS A 3 -8.77 -42.70 -15.16
C HIS A 3 -9.65 -41.87 -14.22
N PRO A 4 -10.96 -42.14 -14.15
CA PRO A 4 -11.84 -41.49 -13.18
C PRO A 4 -11.35 -41.85 -11.76
N GLY A 5 -11.25 -40.83 -10.91
CA GLY A 5 -10.78 -41.00 -9.53
C GLY A 5 -9.27 -40.78 -9.28
N LYS A 6 -8.46 -40.45 -10.31
CA LYS A 6 -7.02 -40.17 -10.12
C LYS A 6 -6.76 -39.05 -9.11
N MET A 7 -7.68 -38.09 -9.00
CA MET A 7 -7.58 -36.96 -8.05
C MET A 7 -8.23 -37.26 -6.68
N ALA A 8 -8.90 -38.38 -6.50
CA ALA A 8 -9.59 -38.70 -5.25
C ALA A 8 -8.64 -38.73 -4.04
N ARG A 9 -7.44 -39.28 -4.23
CA ARG A 9 -6.40 -39.30 -3.20
C ARG A 9 -5.98 -37.88 -2.80
N GLU A 10 -5.80 -36.95 -3.78
CA GLU A 10 -5.40 -35.58 -3.52
C GLU A 10 -6.50 -34.80 -2.80
N VAL A 11 -7.75 -35.00 -3.19
CA VAL A 11 -8.91 -34.40 -2.54
C VAL A 11 -9.04 -34.86 -1.09
N LEU A 12 -8.90 -36.16 -0.84
CA LEU A 12 -8.93 -36.74 0.51
C LEU A 12 -7.75 -36.23 1.37
N THR A 13 -6.58 -36.13 0.79
CA THR A 13 -5.40 -35.57 1.50
C THR A 13 -5.58 -34.10 1.82
N SER A 14 -6.17 -33.31 0.92
CA SER A 14 -6.41 -31.89 1.12
C SER A 14 -7.43 -31.62 2.23
N LEU A 15 -8.36 -32.52 2.47
CA LEU A 15 -9.36 -32.40 3.55
C LEU A 15 -8.72 -32.32 4.94
N PHE A 16 -7.59 -33.02 5.13
CA PHE A 16 -6.87 -33.08 6.41
C PHE A 16 -5.69 -32.09 6.47
N ARG A 17 -5.40 -31.35 5.39
CA ARG A 17 -4.34 -30.33 5.40
C ARG A 17 -4.81 -29.06 6.06
N LYS A 18 -3.92 -28.42 6.80
CA LYS A 18 -4.16 -27.10 7.37
C LYS A 18 -4.39 -26.08 6.23
N PRO A 19 -5.40 -25.20 6.31
CA PRO A 19 -5.65 -24.19 5.29
C PRO A 19 -4.44 -23.26 5.14
N ALA A 20 -4.10 -22.93 3.91
CA ALA A 20 -3.05 -21.96 3.58
C ALA A 20 -3.54 -20.49 3.64
N THR A 21 -4.85 -20.31 3.81
CA THR A 21 -5.48 -18.98 3.86
C THR A 21 -5.49 -18.43 5.27
N VAL A 22 -5.45 -17.11 5.39
CA VAL A 22 -5.56 -16.37 6.66
C VAL A 22 -7.02 -16.00 6.89
N LEU A 23 -7.46 -16.01 8.15
CA LEU A 23 -8.81 -15.60 8.54
C LEU A 23 -8.96 -14.07 8.50
N TYR A 24 -8.85 -13.49 7.30
CA TYR A 24 -9.14 -12.07 7.11
C TYR A 24 -10.67 -11.83 7.21
N PRO A 25 -11.16 -10.76 7.85
CA PRO A 25 -10.44 -9.60 8.39
C PRO A 25 -9.99 -9.74 9.86
N TYR A 26 -10.26 -10.87 10.52
CA TYR A 26 -9.92 -11.06 11.94
C TYR A 26 -8.41 -11.07 12.20
N VAL A 27 -7.65 -11.65 11.25
CA VAL A 27 -6.19 -11.67 11.29
C VAL A 27 -5.69 -10.88 10.08
N LYS A 28 -5.02 -9.74 10.34
CA LYS A 28 -4.42 -8.93 9.29
C LYS A 28 -3.08 -9.49 8.87
N VAL A 29 -2.83 -9.50 7.57
CA VAL A 29 -1.54 -9.92 7.02
C VAL A 29 -0.53 -8.80 7.22
N ARG A 30 0.63 -9.14 7.79
CA ARG A 30 1.74 -8.20 7.91
C ARG A 30 2.41 -8.02 6.55
N MET A 31 2.40 -6.79 6.04
CA MET A 31 3.01 -6.48 4.76
C MET A 31 4.54 -6.37 4.89
N PRO A 32 5.31 -6.82 3.88
CA PRO A 32 6.75 -6.66 3.85
C PRO A 32 7.14 -5.17 3.70
N ASN A 33 8.38 -4.83 4.08
CA ASN A 33 8.86 -3.45 4.06
C ASN A 33 8.89 -2.79 2.66
N LEU A 34 8.97 -3.61 1.60
CA LEU A 34 8.96 -3.13 0.20
C LEU A 34 7.57 -3.19 -0.44
N PHE A 35 6.53 -3.25 0.37
CA PHE A 35 5.17 -3.28 -0.13
C PHE A 35 4.78 -1.95 -0.79
N ARG A 36 4.15 -2.02 -1.96
CA ARG A 36 3.69 -0.86 -2.72
C ARG A 36 2.20 -0.62 -2.45
N GLY A 37 1.89 -0.13 -1.25
CA GLY A 37 0.52 0.23 -0.89
C GLY A 37 0.18 1.68 -1.24
N LYS A 38 -0.76 2.26 -0.51
CA LYS A 38 -1.21 3.64 -0.70
C LYS A 38 -0.04 4.62 -0.65
N ILE A 39 -0.03 5.57 -1.57
CA ILE A 39 0.98 6.63 -1.59
C ILE A 39 0.62 7.71 -0.56
N LYS A 40 1.59 8.07 0.26
CA LYS A 40 1.53 9.21 1.18
C LYS A 40 2.27 10.39 0.57
N PHE A 41 1.70 11.57 0.67
CA PHE A 41 2.29 12.81 0.19
C PHE A 41 2.67 13.73 1.36
N MET A 42 3.87 14.27 1.32
CA MET A 42 4.40 15.22 2.27
C MET A 42 4.53 16.60 1.60
N SER A 43 3.54 17.46 1.82
CA SER A 43 3.46 18.78 1.18
C SER A 43 4.66 19.67 1.51
N SER A 44 5.21 19.56 2.73
CA SER A 44 6.37 20.33 3.20
C SER A 44 7.66 20.09 2.41
N GLN A 45 7.81 18.90 1.81
CA GLN A 45 8.99 18.54 1.02
C GLN A 45 8.79 18.79 -0.49
N CYS A 46 7.55 19.02 -0.91
CA CYS A 46 7.22 19.18 -2.32
C CYS A 46 7.69 20.55 -2.84
N ILE A 47 8.39 20.54 -3.97
CA ILE A 47 8.84 21.74 -4.68
C ILE A 47 7.98 22.07 -5.91
N GLY A 48 6.94 21.29 -6.18
CA GLY A 48 6.05 21.50 -7.31
C GLY A 48 6.65 21.21 -8.68
N CYS A 49 7.67 20.38 -8.79
CA CYS A 49 8.33 20.06 -10.06
C CYS A 49 7.45 19.26 -11.04
N LYS A 50 6.32 18.70 -10.60
CA LYS A 50 5.33 17.93 -11.39
C LYS A 50 5.90 16.70 -12.10
N LEU A 51 7.09 16.21 -11.75
CA LEU A 51 7.67 15.00 -12.33
C LEU A 51 6.77 13.78 -12.06
N CYS A 52 6.23 13.66 -10.85
CA CYS A 52 5.31 12.58 -10.47
C CYS A 52 4.03 12.52 -11.33
N MET A 53 3.53 13.68 -11.80
CA MET A 53 2.40 13.73 -12.72
C MET A 53 2.79 13.22 -14.12
N ARG A 54 3.95 13.67 -14.62
CA ARG A 54 4.42 13.33 -15.96
C ARG A 54 4.79 11.85 -16.08
N ASP A 55 5.43 11.31 -15.04
CA ASP A 55 5.93 9.94 -15.06
C ASP A 55 4.85 8.92 -14.61
N CYS A 56 3.65 9.38 -14.27
CA CYS A 56 2.54 8.52 -13.93
C CYS A 56 1.90 7.91 -15.19
N PRO A 57 1.93 6.57 -15.38
CA PRO A 57 1.40 5.94 -16.57
C PRO A 57 -0.12 6.07 -16.76
N THR A 58 -0.83 6.27 -15.66
CA THR A 58 -2.31 6.34 -15.63
C THR A 58 -2.83 7.76 -15.39
N ASN A 59 -1.95 8.76 -15.30
CA ASN A 59 -2.32 10.13 -14.96
C ASN A 59 -3.19 10.24 -13.68
N ALA A 60 -2.88 9.43 -12.67
CA ALA A 60 -3.62 9.35 -11.43
C ALA A 60 -3.26 10.44 -10.42
N ILE A 61 -2.32 11.33 -10.75
CA ILE A 61 -1.77 12.34 -9.83
C ILE A 61 -1.96 13.72 -10.42
N THR A 62 -2.52 14.64 -9.64
CA THR A 62 -2.63 16.05 -10.01
C THR A 62 -2.01 16.91 -8.90
N ILE A 63 -1.04 17.76 -9.25
CA ILE A 63 -0.40 18.71 -8.33
C ILE A 63 -0.84 20.12 -8.68
N THR A 64 -1.47 20.80 -7.72
CA THR A 64 -1.90 22.19 -7.84
C THR A 64 -1.14 23.07 -6.86
N LYS A 65 -0.79 24.28 -7.29
CA LYS A 65 -0.18 25.28 -6.42
C LYS A 65 -1.31 26.05 -5.72
N VAL A 66 -1.34 26.04 -4.41
CA VAL A 66 -2.37 26.75 -3.59
C VAL A 66 -1.83 28.05 -2.99
N GLY A 67 -0.53 28.09 -2.71
CA GLY A 67 0.10 29.26 -2.10
C GLY A 67 1.59 29.36 -2.40
N ASP A 68 2.28 30.29 -1.73
CA ASP A 68 3.73 30.39 -1.83
C ASP A 68 4.39 29.16 -1.20
N LYS A 69 5.04 28.32 -2.06
CA LYS A 69 5.68 27.05 -1.69
C LYS A 69 4.71 26.00 -1.09
N GLN A 70 3.39 26.19 -1.29
CA GLN A 70 2.38 25.24 -0.84
C GLN A 70 1.75 24.54 -2.04
N PHE A 71 1.82 23.22 -2.03
CA PHE A 71 1.31 22.36 -3.09
C PHE A 71 0.28 21.39 -2.52
N GLN A 72 -0.83 21.30 -3.22
CA GLN A 72 -1.86 20.30 -2.97
C GLN A 72 -1.70 19.18 -3.97
N ALA A 73 -1.80 17.95 -3.50
CA ALA A 73 -1.76 16.75 -4.34
C ALA A 73 -3.10 16.03 -4.29
N GLU A 74 -3.67 15.76 -5.45
CA GLU A 74 -4.84 14.92 -5.62
C GLU A 74 -4.41 13.58 -6.24
N PHE A 75 -4.80 12.48 -5.62
CA PHE A 75 -4.54 11.12 -6.06
C PHE A 75 -5.84 10.40 -6.36
N ASP A 76 -6.03 10.01 -7.61
CA ASP A 76 -7.11 9.13 -8.04
C ASP A 76 -6.69 7.67 -7.80
N LEU A 77 -7.00 7.12 -6.62
CA LEU A 77 -6.62 5.73 -6.28
C LEU A 77 -7.32 4.69 -7.14
N ASP A 78 -8.44 5.04 -7.77
CA ASP A 78 -9.17 4.18 -8.72
C ASP A 78 -8.45 4.01 -10.05
N LYS A 79 -7.56 4.95 -10.41
CA LYS A 79 -6.72 4.88 -11.62
C LYS A 79 -5.30 4.41 -11.30
N CYS A 80 -4.89 4.50 -10.03
CA CYS A 80 -3.54 4.18 -9.60
C CYS A 80 -3.27 2.68 -9.68
N ILE A 81 -2.18 2.30 -10.36
CA ILE A 81 -1.73 0.89 -10.44
C ILE A 81 -0.67 0.54 -9.39
N TYR A 82 -0.40 1.42 -8.45
CA TYR A 82 0.56 1.22 -7.35
C TYR A 82 1.97 0.80 -7.80
N CYS A 83 2.42 1.29 -8.94
CA CYS A 83 3.75 0.99 -9.52
C CYS A 83 4.91 1.64 -8.76
N ALA A 84 4.63 2.62 -7.87
CA ALA A 84 5.61 3.43 -7.14
C ALA A 84 6.54 4.31 -7.99
N GLN A 85 6.35 4.40 -9.31
CA GLN A 85 7.17 5.24 -10.19
C GLN A 85 7.22 6.70 -9.73
N CYS A 86 6.12 7.25 -9.23
CA CYS A 86 6.07 8.61 -8.70
C CYS A 86 6.95 8.82 -7.45
N VAL A 87 7.15 7.76 -6.65
CA VAL A 87 8.04 7.79 -5.48
C VAL A 87 9.49 7.83 -5.94
N ASP A 88 9.85 6.98 -6.92
CA ASP A 88 11.20 6.90 -7.47
C ASP A 88 11.59 8.18 -8.24
N SER A 89 10.65 8.76 -8.98
CA SER A 89 10.87 10.00 -9.75
C SER A 89 10.95 11.26 -8.88
N CYS A 90 10.60 11.19 -7.59
CA CYS A 90 10.57 12.37 -6.74
C CYS A 90 11.94 12.74 -6.18
N PRO A 91 12.61 13.84 -6.62
CA PRO A 91 13.96 14.20 -6.19
C PRO A 91 14.00 14.64 -4.72
N LYS A 92 12.88 15.08 -4.17
CA LYS A 92 12.75 15.53 -2.77
C LYS A 92 12.14 14.49 -1.85
N LYS A 93 11.84 13.28 -2.36
CA LYS A 93 11.20 12.20 -1.58
C LYS A 93 9.93 12.66 -0.85
N ALA A 94 9.17 13.55 -1.50
CA ALA A 94 7.89 14.03 -0.97
C ALA A 94 6.76 12.99 -1.08
N LEU A 95 7.03 11.85 -1.69
CA LEU A 95 6.11 10.74 -1.87
C LEU A 95 6.71 9.47 -1.26
N GLU A 96 5.89 8.72 -0.55
CA GLU A 96 6.29 7.48 0.11
C GLU A 96 5.20 6.41 -0.07
N SER A 97 5.62 5.17 -0.35
CA SER A 97 4.71 4.02 -0.36
C SER A 97 4.49 3.53 1.07
N THR A 98 3.25 3.32 1.45
CA THR A 98 2.90 2.81 2.77
C THR A 98 2.54 1.32 2.73
N ALA A 99 2.39 0.71 3.90
CA ALA A 99 1.90 -0.66 4.02
C ALA A 99 0.36 -0.77 3.98
N GLU A 100 -0.34 0.37 3.78
CA GLU A 100 -1.80 0.38 3.69
C GLU A 100 -2.29 -0.26 2.39
N TYR A 101 -3.06 -1.33 2.51
CA TYR A 101 -3.66 -2.07 1.39
C TYR A 101 -5.19 -2.13 1.45
N GLU A 102 -5.78 -1.76 2.59
CA GLU A 102 -7.24 -1.77 2.80
C GLU A 102 -7.87 -0.52 2.16
N LEU A 103 -7.96 -0.50 0.84
CA LEU A 103 -8.41 0.66 0.06
C LEU A 103 -9.78 0.47 -0.55
N ALA A 104 -10.46 -0.65 -0.29
CA ALA A 104 -11.77 -0.94 -0.83
C ALA A 104 -12.81 0.06 -0.33
N GLN A 105 -13.54 0.69 -1.25
CA GLN A 105 -14.59 1.66 -0.98
C GLN A 105 -15.83 1.36 -1.81
N LEU A 106 -17.00 1.62 -1.25
CA LEU A 106 -18.28 1.47 -1.97
C LEU A 106 -18.57 2.63 -2.92
N GLN A 107 -18.02 3.80 -2.64
CA GLN A 107 -18.22 5.01 -3.42
C GLN A 107 -16.89 5.42 -4.06
N ARG A 108 -16.92 5.66 -5.37
CA ARG A 108 -15.73 6.02 -6.15
C ARG A 108 -15.10 7.34 -5.69
N ASP A 109 -15.90 8.30 -5.26
CA ASP A 109 -15.42 9.60 -4.81
C ASP A 109 -14.49 9.51 -3.60
N LYS A 110 -14.66 8.49 -2.77
CA LYS A 110 -13.78 8.21 -1.61
C LYS A 110 -12.41 7.68 -1.99
N LEU A 111 -12.23 7.25 -3.24
CA LEU A 111 -10.94 6.83 -3.79
C LEU A 111 -10.12 8.02 -4.29
N LYS A 112 -10.70 9.22 -4.34
CA LYS A 112 -9.96 10.46 -4.56
C LYS A 112 -9.44 10.98 -3.23
N VAL A 113 -8.12 10.94 -3.06
CA VAL A 113 -7.46 11.44 -1.85
C VAL A 113 -6.80 12.77 -2.16
N ILE A 114 -7.22 13.80 -1.45
CA ILE A 114 -6.67 15.14 -1.57
C ILE A 114 -5.80 15.41 -0.35
N PHE A 115 -4.53 15.64 -0.58
CA PHE A 115 -3.60 16.09 0.44
C PHE A 115 -3.49 17.61 0.38
N HIS A 116 -4.11 18.26 1.34
CA HIS A 116 -4.05 19.71 1.47
C HIS A 116 -2.65 20.13 1.94
N ALA A 117 -2.26 21.35 1.57
CA ALA A 117 -1.06 21.98 2.09
C ALA A 117 -1.32 22.53 3.51
N ASP A 118 -1.61 21.65 4.45
CA ASP A 118 -1.76 22.04 5.84
C ASP A 118 -0.40 22.31 6.50
N PRO A 119 -0.33 23.20 7.51
CA PRO A 119 0.83 23.25 8.39
C PRO A 119 1.04 21.84 8.98
N PRO A 120 2.28 21.40 9.21
CA PRO A 120 2.60 20.01 9.52
C PRO A 120 1.69 19.51 10.64
N PRO A 121 0.98 18.37 10.47
CA PRO A 121 0.24 17.79 11.56
C PRO A 121 1.23 17.58 12.71
N PRO A 122 0.82 17.81 13.96
CA PRO A 122 1.66 17.52 15.11
C PRO A 122 2.18 16.11 14.94
N SER A 123 3.49 15.96 14.96
CA SER A 123 4.20 14.70 14.79
C SER A 123 3.49 13.63 15.64
N ILE A 124 2.79 12.71 14.97
CA ILE A 124 2.33 11.51 15.64
C ILE A 124 3.61 10.85 16.15
N PRO A 125 3.81 10.70 17.47
CA PRO A 125 4.98 10.03 17.97
C PRO A 125 4.97 8.64 17.34
N THR A 126 6.00 8.36 16.56
CA THR A 126 6.32 7.01 16.10
C THR A 126 6.66 6.24 17.37
N THR A 127 5.64 5.72 18.02
CA THR A 127 5.82 4.74 19.08
C THR A 127 6.54 3.57 18.42
N PRO A 128 7.78 3.25 18.81
CA PRO A 128 8.42 2.04 18.33
C PRO A 128 7.53 0.90 18.79
N ALA A 129 6.83 0.28 17.87
CA ALA A 129 6.05 -0.90 18.16
C ALA A 129 7.01 -1.91 18.80
N GLU A 130 6.78 -2.11 20.07
CA GLU A 130 7.31 -3.13 20.97
C GLU A 130 7.64 -4.39 20.19
N ARG A 131 8.93 -4.69 20.11
CA ARG A 131 9.44 -5.95 19.60
C ARG A 131 8.92 -7.06 20.50
N ALA A 132 7.81 -7.68 20.10
CA ALA A 132 7.47 -8.97 20.66
C ALA A 132 8.56 -9.98 20.26
N PRO A 133 9.08 -10.79 21.20
CA PRO A 133 10.16 -11.72 20.92
C PRO A 133 9.70 -12.78 19.91
N GLU A 134 10.48 -12.89 18.88
CA GLU A 134 10.40 -13.88 17.82
C GLU A 134 10.57 -15.29 18.41
N SER A 135 9.46 -15.98 18.64
CA SER A 135 9.51 -17.42 18.92
C SER A 135 9.70 -18.18 17.61
N GLN A 136 10.93 -18.50 17.29
CA GLN A 136 11.29 -19.46 16.26
C GLN A 136 10.70 -20.82 16.63
N PRO A 137 9.94 -21.49 15.77
CA PRO A 137 9.67 -22.91 15.96
C PRO A 137 10.92 -23.70 15.64
N ALA A 138 11.45 -24.38 16.67
CA ALA A 138 12.55 -25.32 16.53
C ALA A 138 12.20 -26.38 15.49
N ALA A 139 13.09 -26.52 14.51
CA ALA A 139 13.12 -27.69 13.64
C ALA A 139 13.53 -28.88 14.50
N SER A 140 12.63 -29.82 14.67
CA SER A 140 12.95 -31.15 15.21
C SER A 140 13.09 -32.12 14.05
N ALA A 141 14.18 -32.83 14.11
CA ALA A 141 14.66 -33.91 13.25
C ALA A 141 13.59 -34.99 12.91
#